data_a22a2b72acd48277c6a249457ddbc78d
#
_entry.id   a22a2b72acd48277c6a249457ddbc78d
#
_cell.length_a   1.000
_cell.length_b   1.000
_cell.length_c   1.000
_cell.angle_alpha   90.00
_cell.angle_beta   90.00
_cell.angle_gamma   90.00
#
_symmetry.space_group_name_H-M   'P 1'
#
loop_
_entity.id
_entity.type
_entity.pdbx_description
1 polymer ?
#
loop_
_entity_poly.entity_id
_entity_poly.type
_entity_poly.pdbx_seq_one_letter_code
_entity_poly.pdbx_strand_id
1 'polypeptide(L)'
;FQVTALAEALIAALDRTATTTAPEPSPAPNLPPDTLERLRELSARLRDPGSQGEVLSLVMRFAAESFSRVAMFMLRDAQAIGMAQVGLPRAGGPDDGSISDVVIPAQESGWFRRVIESKSPIRGAPGDEGDQRLAVLLGNALPSEAYVAPIESGDRVVALLYADNLPDDRPIGDSSALEVVLHEAGLALDRAVLERALAEAERD
;
A
#
# COMPACT_ATOMS: atom_id res chain seq x y z
N PHE A 1 -31.10 5.62 -41.64
CA PHE A 1 -30.50 6.98 -41.61
C PHE A 1 -29.87 7.37 -40.26
N GLN A 2 -30.24 6.77 -39.14
CA GLN A 2 -29.68 7.14 -37.81
C GLN A 2 -28.42 6.37 -37.42
N VAL A 3 -28.21 5.18 -37.93
CA VAL A 3 -27.06 4.32 -37.56
C VAL A 3 -25.75 4.81 -38.20
N THR A 4 -25.82 5.37 -39.42
CA THR A 4 -24.64 5.86 -40.13
C THR A 4 -24.09 7.14 -39.49
N ALA A 5 -24.96 8.03 -39.03
CA ALA A 5 -24.55 9.26 -38.34
C ALA A 5 -23.89 8.99 -36.97
N LEU A 6 -24.32 7.93 -36.27
CA LEU A 6 -23.71 7.52 -35.01
C LEU A 6 -22.30 6.93 -35.20
N ALA A 7 -22.13 6.15 -36.29
CA ALA A 7 -20.83 5.55 -36.62
C ALA A 7 -19.81 6.63 -37.05
N GLU A 8 -20.25 7.63 -37.85
CA GLU A 8 -19.39 8.74 -38.23
C GLU A 8 -19.02 9.65 -37.06
N ALA A 9 -19.94 9.87 -36.10
CA ALA A 9 -19.66 10.62 -34.88
C ALA A 9 -18.66 9.87 -33.95
N LEU A 10 -18.73 8.53 -33.89
CA LEU A 10 -17.82 7.70 -33.13
C LEU A 10 -16.41 7.71 -33.74
N ILE A 11 -16.29 7.60 -35.05
CA ILE A 11 -15.01 7.68 -35.78
C ILE A 11 -14.37 9.05 -35.60
N ALA A 12 -15.14 10.13 -35.72
CA ALA A 12 -14.65 11.50 -35.51
C ALA A 12 -14.29 11.79 -34.01
N ALA A 13 -14.83 11.05 -33.05
CA ALA A 13 -14.44 11.12 -31.65
C ALA A 13 -13.12 10.35 -31.39
N LEU A 14 -12.93 9.21 -32.02
CA LEU A 14 -11.71 8.42 -31.96
C LEU A 14 -10.51 9.16 -32.62
N ASP A 15 -10.70 9.82 -33.74
CA ASP A 15 -9.65 10.63 -34.41
C ASP A 15 -9.23 11.84 -33.55
N ARG A 16 -10.14 12.41 -32.76
CA ARG A 16 -9.82 13.53 -31.85
C ARG A 16 -9.03 13.10 -30.62
N THR A 17 -9.17 11.84 -30.18
CA THR A 17 -8.39 11.30 -29.07
C THR A 17 -6.98 10.85 -29.49
N ALA A 18 -6.74 10.64 -30.79
CA ALA A 18 -5.43 10.26 -31.31
C ALA A 18 -4.39 11.41 -31.31
N THR A 19 -4.81 12.67 -31.06
CA THR A 19 -3.90 13.81 -31.02
C THR A 19 -3.54 14.23 -29.57
N THR A 20 -4.01 13.53 -28.57
CA THR A 20 -3.50 13.70 -27.21
C THR A 20 -2.17 12.96 -27.14
N THR A 21 -1.07 13.71 -27.12
CA THR A 21 0.29 13.22 -26.86
C THR A 21 0.22 12.23 -25.70
N ALA A 22 0.47 10.95 -25.98
CA ALA A 22 0.61 9.96 -24.93
C ALA A 22 1.63 10.49 -23.93
N PRO A 23 1.39 10.44 -22.60
CA PRO A 23 2.41 10.79 -21.64
C PRO A 23 3.64 9.95 -21.96
N GLU A 24 4.81 10.59 -22.10
CA GLU A 24 6.06 9.87 -22.27
C GLU A 24 6.13 8.78 -21.18
N PRO A 25 6.47 7.54 -21.55
CA PRO A 25 6.63 6.49 -20.56
C PRO A 25 7.64 7.01 -19.54
N SER A 26 7.21 7.17 -18.31
CA SER A 26 8.08 7.50 -17.19
C SER A 26 9.28 6.56 -17.26
N PRO A 27 10.53 7.04 -17.18
CA PRO A 27 11.68 6.16 -17.27
C PRO A 27 11.51 5.04 -16.25
N ALA A 28 11.60 3.81 -16.72
CA ALA A 28 11.50 2.64 -15.85
C ALA A 28 12.46 2.84 -14.67
N PRO A 29 12.02 2.62 -13.42
CA PRO A 29 12.86 2.82 -12.26
C PRO A 29 14.14 1.99 -12.42
N ASN A 30 15.28 2.65 -12.33
CA ASN A 30 16.61 2.02 -12.46
C ASN A 30 16.92 1.33 -11.12
N LEU A 31 16.19 0.24 -10.84
CA LEU A 31 16.38 -0.54 -9.63
C LEU A 31 17.72 -1.28 -9.68
N PRO A 32 18.48 -1.31 -8.58
CA PRO A 32 19.67 -2.13 -8.47
C PRO A 32 19.38 -3.59 -8.84
N PRO A 33 20.31 -4.32 -9.49
CA PRO A 33 20.10 -5.71 -9.88
C PRO A 33 19.61 -6.62 -8.75
N ASP A 34 20.20 -6.46 -7.57
CA ASP A 34 19.82 -7.20 -6.35
C ASP A 34 18.35 -6.93 -5.93
N THR A 35 17.89 -5.71 -6.11
CA THR A 35 16.51 -5.32 -5.80
C THR A 35 15.52 -5.96 -6.76
N LEU A 36 15.88 -6.04 -8.05
CA LEU A 36 15.06 -6.72 -9.07
C LEU A 36 14.96 -8.23 -8.81
N GLU A 37 16.05 -8.87 -8.39
CA GLU A 37 16.04 -10.30 -8.08
C GLU A 37 15.14 -10.59 -6.88
N ARG A 38 15.29 -9.84 -5.79
CA ARG A 38 14.43 -9.92 -4.61
C ARG A 38 12.96 -9.67 -4.92
N LEU A 39 12.69 -8.67 -5.77
CA LEU A 39 11.34 -8.38 -6.21
C LEU A 39 10.73 -9.56 -6.98
N ARG A 40 11.49 -10.20 -7.85
CA ARG A 40 11.05 -11.40 -8.59
C ARG A 40 10.76 -12.58 -7.67
N GLU A 41 11.65 -12.85 -6.72
CA GLU A 41 11.45 -13.92 -5.73
C GLU A 41 10.20 -13.66 -4.88
N LEU A 42 10.01 -12.42 -4.42
CA LEU A 42 8.85 -12.03 -3.64
C LEU A 42 7.56 -12.12 -4.44
N SER A 43 7.54 -11.60 -5.69
CA SER A 43 6.40 -11.75 -6.60
C SER A 43 6.04 -13.22 -6.85
N ALA A 44 7.04 -14.09 -7.01
CA ALA A 44 6.80 -15.52 -7.17
C ALA A 44 6.12 -16.12 -5.93
N ARG A 45 6.58 -15.74 -4.73
CA ARG A 45 5.98 -16.19 -3.46
C ARG A 45 4.56 -15.64 -3.25
N LEU A 46 4.31 -14.37 -3.59
CA LEU A 46 2.98 -13.79 -3.51
C LEU A 46 1.97 -14.43 -4.48
N ARG A 47 2.45 -15.02 -5.57
CA ARG A 47 1.62 -15.76 -6.55
C ARG A 47 1.38 -17.21 -6.15
N ASP A 48 2.14 -17.75 -5.21
CA ASP A 48 1.96 -19.13 -4.73
C ASP A 48 0.71 -19.23 -3.85
N PRO A 49 -0.29 -20.07 -4.21
CA PRO A 49 -1.48 -20.27 -3.40
C PRO A 49 -1.17 -20.76 -1.97
N GLY A 50 -0.08 -21.49 -1.76
CA GLY A 50 0.37 -21.93 -0.44
C GLY A 50 0.81 -20.81 0.49
N SER A 51 1.14 -19.63 -0.06
CA SER A 51 1.65 -18.47 0.70
C SER A 51 0.57 -17.44 1.08
N GLN A 52 -0.71 -17.70 0.82
CA GLN A 52 -1.79 -16.72 1.07
C GLN A 52 -1.84 -16.22 2.51
N GLY A 53 -1.58 -17.07 3.50
CA GLY A 53 -1.50 -16.67 4.91
C GLY A 53 -0.28 -15.82 5.27
N GLU A 54 0.72 -15.74 4.38
CA GLU A 54 2.00 -15.05 4.62
C GLU A 54 2.12 -13.70 3.89
N VAL A 55 1.14 -13.33 3.05
CA VAL A 55 1.20 -12.12 2.19
C VAL A 55 1.64 -10.88 2.97
N LEU A 56 0.96 -10.58 4.07
CA LEU A 56 1.28 -9.40 4.87
C LEU A 56 2.66 -9.48 5.53
N SER A 57 3.06 -10.68 5.98
CA SER A 57 4.40 -10.91 6.55
C SER A 57 5.50 -10.71 5.51
N LEU A 58 5.27 -11.10 4.27
CA LEU A 58 6.19 -10.88 3.14
C LEU A 58 6.36 -9.39 2.85
N VAL A 59 5.25 -8.64 2.81
CA VAL A 59 5.26 -7.19 2.65
C VAL A 59 6.04 -6.51 3.77
N MET A 60 5.75 -6.87 5.03
CA MET A 60 6.41 -6.29 6.20
C MET A 60 7.92 -6.51 6.19
N ARG A 61 8.38 -7.72 5.82
CA ARG A 61 9.82 -8.01 5.73
C ARG A 61 10.49 -7.19 4.63
N PHE A 62 9.86 -7.08 3.46
CA PHE A 62 10.40 -6.30 2.36
C PHE A 62 10.50 -4.81 2.73
N ALA A 63 9.45 -4.25 3.35
CA ALA A 63 9.46 -2.87 3.80
C ALA A 63 10.55 -2.61 4.85
N ALA A 64 10.78 -3.55 5.78
CA ALA A 64 11.80 -3.45 6.82
C ALA A 64 13.25 -3.47 6.30
N GLU A 65 13.49 -3.82 5.03
CA GLU A 65 14.80 -3.68 4.40
C GLU A 65 15.15 -2.21 4.08
N SER A 66 14.14 -1.39 3.85
CA SER A 66 14.31 0.02 3.44
C SER A 66 13.99 1.01 4.55
N PHE A 67 13.18 0.62 5.52
CA PHE A 67 12.70 1.46 6.60
C PHE A 67 13.12 0.92 7.97
N SER A 68 13.44 1.83 8.90
CA SER A 68 13.80 1.46 10.28
C SER A 68 12.59 1.01 11.08
N ARG A 69 11.40 1.55 10.78
CA ARG A 69 10.13 1.22 11.43
C ARG A 69 9.04 1.03 10.40
N VAL A 70 8.27 -0.01 10.57
CA VAL A 70 7.11 -0.33 9.71
C VAL A 70 5.95 -0.75 10.58
N ALA A 71 4.75 -0.28 10.27
CA ALA A 71 3.50 -0.72 10.89
C ALA A 71 2.47 -1.03 9.80
N MET A 72 1.70 -2.10 10.01
CA MET A 72 0.58 -2.49 9.16
C MET A 72 -0.72 -2.28 9.90
N PHE A 73 -1.67 -1.65 9.25
CA PHE A 73 -3.02 -1.41 9.78
C PHE A 73 -4.06 -2.05 8.87
N MET A 74 -4.99 -2.79 9.44
CA MET A 74 -6.18 -3.26 8.75
C MET A 74 -7.27 -2.19 8.80
N LEU A 75 -7.94 -1.94 7.69
CA LEU A 75 -9.11 -1.06 7.65
C LEU A 75 -10.39 -1.87 7.86
N ARG A 76 -11.09 -1.55 8.96
CA ARG A 76 -12.37 -2.15 9.29
C ARG A 76 -13.29 -1.10 9.94
N ASP A 77 -14.51 -1.00 9.47
CA ASP A 77 -15.55 -0.11 10.04
C ASP A 77 -15.05 1.34 10.22
N ALA A 78 -14.35 1.88 9.20
CA ALA A 78 -13.71 3.19 9.18
C ALA A 78 -12.61 3.38 10.23
N GLN A 79 -12.11 2.32 10.84
CA GLN A 79 -10.98 2.33 11.75
C GLN A 79 -9.75 1.67 11.11
N ALA A 80 -8.58 2.18 11.42
CA ALA A 80 -7.29 1.57 11.17
C ALA A 80 -6.83 0.88 12.44
N ILE A 81 -6.73 -0.45 12.40
CA ILE A 81 -6.37 -1.31 13.53
C ILE A 81 -4.98 -1.88 13.26
N GLY A 82 -4.05 -1.67 14.18
CA GLY A 82 -2.70 -2.20 14.08
C GLY A 82 -2.71 -3.73 14.02
N MET A 83 -1.94 -4.30 13.08
CA MET A 83 -1.87 -5.76 12.88
C MET A 83 -0.48 -6.32 13.11
N ALA A 84 0.52 -5.61 12.64
CA ALA A 84 1.91 -6.04 12.69
C ALA A 84 2.83 -4.83 12.73
N GLN A 85 4.02 -5.03 13.27
CA GLN A 85 5.04 -4.00 13.34
C GLN A 85 6.44 -4.57 13.14
N VAL A 86 7.37 -3.73 12.72
CA VAL A 86 8.81 -3.99 12.76
C VAL A 86 9.51 -2.72 13.21
N GLY A 87 10.34 -2.82 14.24
CA GLY A 87 11.21 -1.73 14.68
C GLY A 87 10.56 -0.64 15.53
N LEU A 88 9.25 -0.60 15.73
CA LEU A 88 8.58 0.42 16.56
C LEU A 88 9.12 0.51 17.98
N PRO A 89 9.40 -0.61 18.70
CA PRO A 89 9.94 -0.55 20.07
C PRO A 89 11.28 0.18 20.19
N ARG A 90 12.08 0.26 19.12
CA ARG A 90 13.37 0.97 19.12
C ARG A 90 13.24 2.47 19.36
N ALA A 91 12.06 3.02 19.03
CA ALA A 91 11.74 4.43 19.26
C ALA A 91 10.60 4.60 20.28
N GLY A 92 10.40 3.62 21.17
CA GLY A 92 9.40 3.68 22.23
C GLY A 92 7.96 3.40 21.78
N GLY A 93 7.77 2.82 20.61
CA GLY A 93 6.46 2.42 20.11
C GLY A 93 6.01 1.03 20.60
N PRO A 94 4.81 0.61 20.19
CA PRO A 94 4.23 -0.69 20.57
C PRO A 94 5.06 -1.85 20.01
N ASP A 95 5.06 -2.94 20.77
CA ASP A 95 5.61 -4.23 20.37
C ASP A 95 4.55 -5.11 19.66
N ASP A 96 4.91 -6.34 19.32
CA ASP A 96 4.00 -7.28 18.63
C ASP A 96 2.77 -7.65 19.48
N GLY A 97 2.87 -7.58 20.80
CA GLY A 97 1.75 -7.85 21.70
C GLY A 97 0.77 -6.69 21.85
N SER A 98 1.24 -5.47 21.65
CA SER A 98 0.48 -4.24 21.90
C SER A 98 0.11 -3.45 20.62
N ILE A 99 0.64 -3.81 19.47
CA ILE A 99 0.29 -3.12 18.21
C ILE A 99 -1.20 -3.20 17.90
N SER A 100 -1.88 -4.27 18.28
CA SER A 100 -3.33 -4.43 18.07
C SER A 100 -4.19 -3.48 18.93
N ASP A 101 -3.62 -2.89 19.96
CA ASP A 101 -4.28 -1.89 20.80
C ASP A 101 -4.27 -0.49 20.15
N VAL A 102 -3.44 -0.32 19.12
CA VAL A 102 -3.40 0.92 18.32
C VAL A 102 -4.58 0.91 17.36
N VAL A 103 -5.63 1.61 17.73
CA VAL A 103 -6.86 1.78 16.94
C VAL A 103 -7.09 3.27 16.70
N ILE A 104 -7.21 3.65 15.43
CA ILE A 104 -7.35 5.06 15.04
C ILE A 104 -8.50 5.16 14.04
N PRO A 105 -9.45 6.11 14.22
CA PRO A 105 -10.37 6.44 13.15
C PRO A 105 -9.60 6.86 11.89
N ALA A 106 -9.80 6.16 10.80
CA ALA A 106 -8.99 6.33 9.58
C ALA A 106 -9.06 7.75 9.00
N GLN A 107 -10.13 8.48 9.32
CA GLN A 107 -10.35 9.87 8.89
C GLN A 107 -9.65 10.91 9.77
N GLU A 108 -9.18 10.54 10.96
CA GLU A 108 -8.50 11.47 11.87
C GLU A 108 -7.06 11.77 11.44
N SER A 109 -6.34 10.82 10.85
CA SER A 109 -5.01 11.06 10.27
C SER A 109 -5.14 11.56 8.84
N GLY A 110 -4.55 12.70 8.55
CA GLY A 110 -4.49 13.27 7.19
C GLY A 110 -3.74 12.36 6.22
N TRP A 111 -2.73 11.62 6.68
CA TRP A 111 -2.04 10.61 5.89
C TRP A 111 -3.00 9.49 5.49
N PHE A 112 -3.69 8.87 6.45
CA PHE A 112 -4.58 7.74 6.17
C PHE A 112 -5.74 8.16 5.28
N ARG A 113 -6.38 9.30 5.59
CA ARG A 113 -7.48 9.84 4.77
C ARG A 113 -7.05 10.04 3.33
N ARG A 114 -5.92 10.73 3.09
CA ARG A 114 -5.43 11.00 1.72
C ARG A 114 -5.11 9.72 0.97
N VAL A 115 -4.47 8.74 1.60
CA VAL A 115 -4.14 7.45 0.98
C VAL A 115 -5.39 6.67 0.63
N ILE A 116 -6.41 6.66 1.50
CA ILE A 116 -7.68 5.97 1.24
C ILE A 116 -8.43 6.64 0.07
N GLU A 117 -8.46 7.97 0.03
CA GLU A 117 -9.13 8.73 -1.02
C GLU A 117 -8.44 8.65 -2.38
N SER A 118 -7.12 8.79 -2.39
CA SER A 118 -6.33 8.80 -3.63
C SER A 118 -5.95 7.40 -4.13
N LYS A 119 -6.01 6.38 -3.26
CA LYS A 119 -5.48 5.03 -3.51
C LYS A 119 -4.02 5.05 -3.99
N SER A 120 -3.27 6.01 -3.52
CA SER A 120 -1.87 6.21 -3.91
C SER A 120 -1.01 6.42 -2.67
N PRO A 121 0.25 5.99 -2.69
CA PRO A 121 1.15 6.23 -1.59
C PRO A 121 1.41 7.72 -1.42
N ILE A 122 1.66 8.11 -0.18
CA ILE A 122 2.10 9.48 0.15
C ILE A 122 3.38 9.44 0.96
N ARG A 123 4.13 10.53 0.87
CA ARG A 123 5.36 10.75 1.60
C ARG A 123 5.41 12.18 2.10
N GLY A 124 5.86 12.39 3.33
CA GLY A 124 6.03 13.73 3.90
C GLY A 124 6.04 13.75 5.42
N ALA A 125 6.29 14.95 5.95
CA ALA A 125 6.20 15.22 7.37
C ALA A 125 4.75 15.12 7.88
N PRO A 126 4.53 14.91 9.21
CA PRO A 126 3.20 15.00 9.80
C PRO A 126 2.52 16.34 9.49
N GLY A 127 1.40 16.30 8.80
CA GLY A 127 0.75 17.50 8.26
C GLY A 127 -0.34 18.09 9.15
N ASP A 128 -0.95 17.27 9.99
CA ASP A 128 -2.03 17.67 10.89
C ASP A 128 -1.91 17.03 12.29
N GLU A 129 -2.79 17.40 13.21
CA GLU A 129 -2.77 16.86 14.58
C GLU A 129 -3.02 15.34 14.61
N GLY A 130 -3.78 14.80 13.66
CA GLY A 130 -4.03 13.36 13.55
C GLY A 130 -2.78 12.61 13.13
N ASP A 131 -2.01 13.15 12.17
CA ASP A 131 -0.72 12.59 11.77
C ASP A 131 0.29 12.60 12.93
N GLN A 132 0.34 13.72 13.68
CA GLN A 132 1.20 13.84 14.85
C GLN A 132 0.81 12.84 15.94
N ARG A 133 -0.49 12.69 16.19
CA ARG A 133 -1.03 11.71 17.16
C ARG A 133 -0.66 10.29 16.76
N LEU A 134 -0.85 9.93 15.49
CA LEU A 134 -0.43 8.63 14.96
C LEU A 134 1.06 8.40 15.16
N ALA A 135 1.90 9.36 14.79
CA ALA A 135 3.35 9.24 14.93
C ALA A 135 3.78 9.05 16.40
N VAL A 136 3.15 9.77 17.33
CA VAL A 136 3.39 9.64 18.78
C VAL A 136 2.93 8.26 19.30
N LEU A 137 1.79 7.76 18.85
CA LEU A 137 1.33 6.41 19.20
C LEU A 137 2.28 5.31 18.71
N LEU A 138 2.97 5.57 17.58
CA LEU A 138 3.93 4.62 17.01
C LEU A 138 5.36 4.79 17.56
N GLY A 139 5.63 5.79 18.46
CA GLY A 139 6.97 5.83 19.03
C GLY A 139 7.43 7.13 19.65
N ASN A 140 6.60 7.83 20.38
CA ASN A 140 6.99 8.99 21.24
C ASN A 140 7.81 10.12 20.56
N ALA A 141 7.94 10.09 19.24
CA ALA A 141 8.67 11.10 18.47
C ALA A 141 7.99 11.34 17.11
N LEU A 142 8.18 12.53 16.56
CA LEU A 142 7.69 12.88 15.23
C LEU A 142 8.82 12.64 14.21
N PRO A 143 8.60 11.85 13.16
CA PRO A 143 9.56 11.70 12.09
C PRO A 143 9.62 13.00 11.26
N SER A 144 10.78 13.32 10.70
CA SER A 144 10.87 14.38 9.69
C SER A 144 10.11 14.00 8.42
N GLU A 145 9.98 12.71 8.18
CA GLU A 145 9.30 12.15 7.01
C GLU A 145 8.74 10.75 7.30
N ALA A 146 7.51 10.50 6.87
CA ALA A 146 6.88 9.18 6.87
C ALA A 146 6.40 8.83 5.46
N TYR A 147 6.30 7.55 5.20
CA TYR A 147 5.72 6.95 4.01
C TYR A 147 4.46 6.17 4.41
N VAL A 148 3.36 6.43 3.73
CA VAL A 148 2.10 5.71 3.94
C VAL A 148 1.57 5.24 2.59
N ALA A 149 1.23 3.97 2.50
CA ALA A 149 0.78 3.36 1.25
C ALA A 149 -0.41 2.42 1.46
N PRO A 150 -1.31 2.30 0.46
CA PRO A 150 -2.45 1.40 0.51
C PRO A 150 -2.06 -0.03 0.10
N ILE A 151 -2.78 -1.01 0.65
CA ILE A 151 -2.95 -2.32 0.05
C ILE A 151 -4.41 -2.40 -0.38
N GLU A 152 -4.63 -2.59 -1.66
CA GLU A 152 -5.97 -2.66 -2.25
C GLU A 152 -6.37 -4.10 -2.49
N SER A 153 -7.66 -4.40 -2.27
CA SER A 153 -8.30 -5.64 -2.70
C SER A 153 -9.59 -5.27 -3.42
N GLY A 154 -9.68 -5.61 -4.70
CA GLY A 154 -10.67 -5.06 -5.62
C GLY A 154 -10.55 -3.53 -5.70
N ASP A 155 -11.67 -2.85 -5.56
CA ASP A 155 -11.72 -1.38 -5.58
C ASP A 155 -11.58 -0.73 -4.20
N ARG A 156 -11.14 -1.45 -3.17
CA ARG A 156 -11.13 -0.97 -1.79
C ARG A 156 -9.74 -1.06 -1.18
N VAL A 157 -9.36 -0.03 -0.45
CA VAL A 157 -8.19 -0.11 0.43
C VAL A 157 -8.58 -0.96 1.64
N VAL A 158 -7.89 -2.07 1.84
CA VAL A 158 -8.13 -3.04 2.92
C VAL A 158 -7.11 -2.95 4.03
N ALA A 159 -5.91 -2.46 3.71
CA ALA A 159 -4.87 -2.22 4.69
C ALA A 159 -4.03 -0.99 4.32
N LEU A 160 -3.33 -0.45 5.32
CA LEU A 160 -2.40 0.65 5.18
C LEU A 160 -1.05 0.23 5.74
N LEU A 161 0.00 0.48 5.00
CA LEU A 161 1.37 0.39 5.48
C LEU A 161 1.86 1.78 5.86
N TYR A 162 2.35 1.92 7.09
CA TYR A 162 3.09 3.09 7.58
C TYR A 162 4.56 2.72 7.72
N ALA A 163 5.46 3.61 7.33
CA ALA A 163 6.89 3.41 7.51
C ALA A 163 7.64 4.73 7.72
N ASP A 164 8.69 4.70 8.54
CA ASP A 164 9.63 5.80 8.73
C ASP A 164 11.02 5.31 9.14
N ASN A 165 11.93 6.24 9.41
CA ASN A 165 13.32 5.94 9.76
C ASN A 165 13.74 6.37 11.18
N LEU A 166 12.78 6.53 12.10
CA LEU A 166 13.14 6.76 13.50
C LEU A 166 13.80 5.49 14.13
N PRO A 167 14.71 5.66 15.11
CA PRO A 167 15.12 6.93 15.74
C PRO A 167 16.15 7.74 14.96
N ASP A 168 16.80 7.17 13.95
CA ASP A 168 17.89 7.85 13.20
C ASP A 168 17.38 8.97 12.30
N ASP A 169 16.09 8.97 11.98
CA ASP A 169 15.37 9.94 11.14
C ASP A 169 16.05 10.20 9.78
N ARG A 170 16.59 9.15 9.17
CA ARG A 170 17.24 9.22 7.85
C ARG A 170 16.20 9.51 6.77
N PRO A 171 16.56 10.26 5.71
CA PRO A 171 15.66 10.45 4.57
C PRO A 171 15.18 9.11 3.99
N ILE A 172 13.94 9.07 3.59
CA ILE A 172 13.35 7.91 2.91
C ILE A 172 13.95 7.83 1.49
N GLY A 173 14.44 6.68 1.11
CA GLY A 173 14.96 6.40 -0.23
C GLY A 173 13.88 6.21 -1.29
N ASP A 174 14.23 5.54 -2.37
CA ASP A 174 13.27 5.13 -3.42
C ASP A 174 12.33 4.03 -2.90
N SER A 175 11.03 4.26 -3.01
CA SER A 175 9.96 3.34 -2.59
C SER A 175 9.32 2.56 -3.74
N SER A 176 9.77 2.76 -4.98
CA SER A 176 9.13 2.18 -6.19
C SER A 176 9.02 0.65 -6.13
N ALA A 177 10.04 -0.03 -5.62
CA ALA A 177 10.00 -1.48 -5.46
C ALA A 177 8.95 -1.92 -4.44
N LEU A 178 8.80 -1.18 -3.34
CA LEU A 178 7.78 -1.45 -2.33
C LEU A 178 6.37 -1.23 -2.89
N GLU A 179 6.16 -0.23 -3.72
CA GLU A 179 4.88 0.03 -4.38
C GLU A 179 4.45 -1.16 -5.26
N VAL A 180 5.39 -1.74 -6.01
CA VAL A 180 5.13 -2.97 -6.78
C VAL A 180 4.75 -4.13 -5.86
N VAL A 181 5.46 -4.31 -4.74
CA VAL A 181 5.15 -5.36 -3.76
C VAL A 181 3.77 -5.18 -3.14
N LEU A 182 3.39 -3.95 -2.79
CA LEU A 182 2.06 -3.64 -2.23
C LEU A 182 0.94 -3.95 -3.23
N HIS A 183 1.14 -3.61 -4.50
CA HIS A 183 0.20 -3.94 -5.57
C HIS A 183 0.05 -5.47 -5.77
N GLU A 184 1.15 -6.20 -5.86
CA GLU A 184 1.14 -7.68 -5.97
C GLU A 184 0.49 -8.34 -4.74
N ALA A 185 0.70 -7.77 -3.55
CA ALA A 185 0.06 -8.23 -2.32
C ALA A 185 -1.48 -8.07 -2.38
N GLY A 186 -1.96 -6.95 -2.90
CA GLY A 186 -3.39 -6.73 -3.14
C GLY A 186 -3.99 -7.78 -4.07
N LEU A 187 -3.33 -8.06 -5.20
CA LEU A 187 -3.76 -9.10 -6.14
C LEU A 187 -3.74 -10.51 -5.51
N ALA A 188 -2.79 -10.79 -4.62
CA ALA A 188 -2.74 -12.06 -3.89
C ALA A 188 -3.90 -12.19 -2.90
N LEU A 189 -4.27 -11.10 -2.21
CA LEU A 189 -5.45 -11.06 -1.33
C LEU A 189 -6.75 -11.26 -2.11
N ASP A 190 -6.91 -10.62 -3.28
CA ASP A 190 -8.08 -10.82 -4.14
C ASP A 190 -8.25 -12.27 -4.54
N ARG A 191 -7.16 -12.92 -4.95
CA ARG A 191 -7.17 -14.33 -5.29
C ARG A 191 -7.60 -15.19 -4.11
N ALA A 192 -7.05 -14.93 -2.91
CA ALA A 192 -7.41 -15.68 -1.71
C ALA A 192 -8.91 -15.57 -1.36
N VAL A 193 -9.49 -14.38 -1.54
CA VAL A 193 -10.93 -14.14 -1.35
C VAL A 193 -11.77 -14.94 -2.36
N LEU A 194 -11.39 -14.91 -3.64
CA LEU A 194 -12.09 -15.64 -4.71
C LEU A 194 -12.00 -17.15 -4.53
N GLU A 195 -10.83 -17.69 -4.21
CA GLU A 195 -10.64 -19.13 -3.96
C GLU A 195 -11.46 -19.61 -2.77
N ARG A 196 -11.54 -18.80 -1.70
CA ARG A 196 -12.37 -19.11 -0.55
C ARG A 196 -13.86 -19.12 -0.89
N ALA A 197 -14.33 -18.11 -1.64
CA ALA A 197 -15.72 -18.03 -2.08
C ALA A 197 -16.10 -19.23 -2.97
N LEU A 198 -15.21 -19.66 -3.88
CA LEU A 198 -15.42 -20.85 -4.71
C LEU A 198 -15.49 -22.12 -3.86
N ALA A 199 -14.56 -22.29 -2.91
CA ALA A 199 -14.56 -23.47 -2.02
C ALA A 199 -15.77 -23.52 -1.06
N GLU A 200 -16.38 -22.41 -0.75
CA GLU A 200 -17.65 -22.33 0.00
C GLU A 200 -18.84 -22.71 -0.89
N ALA A 201 -18.89 -22.22 -2.14
CA ALA A 201 -19.94 -22.54 -3.11
C ALA A 201 -19.96 -24.00 -3.56
N GLU A 202 -18.82 -24.71 -3.55
CA GLU A 202 -18.74 -26.14 -3.86
C GLU A 202 -19.21 -27.06 -2.72
N ARG A 203 -19.40 -26.51 -1.51
CA ARG A 203 -19.83 -27.26 -0.32
C ARG A 203 -21.33 -27.20 -0.04
N ASP A 204 -22.03 -26.26 -0.68
CA ASP A 204 -23.50 -26.09 -0.63
C ASP A 204 -24.20 -26.87 -1.76
#